data_ad0c9df3e694b52f4598efc8b7cd5681
#
_entry.id   ad0c9df3e694b52f4598efc8b7cd5681
#
_cell.length_a   1.000
_cell.length_b   1.000
_cell.length_c   1.000
_cell.angle_alpha   90.00
_cell.angle_beta   90.00
_cell.angle_gamma   90.00
#
_symmetry.space_group_name_H-M   'P 1'
#
loop_
_entity.id
_entity.type
_entity.pdbx_description
1 polymer ?
#
loop_
_entity_poly.entity_id
_entity_poly.type
_entity_poly.pdbx_seq_one_letter_code
_entity_poly.pdbx_strand_id
1 'polypeptide(L)'
;MPDVSGDLRTPIERHLWKLAARELPGRVIEFAELHRLRVARVMVRNQRSRWGSCSPRGTISLNWRLIQAPPNVRDYIILHELCHLRQMNHSDRFWREVASVCPDYQRAELWLKRNGDLLK
;
A
#
# COMPACT_ATOMS: atom_id res chain seq x y z
N MET A 1 13.06 16.25 15.80
CA MET A 1 13.28 15.47 15.68
C MET A 1 13.00 14.94 15.21
N PRO A 2 13.22 15.23 15.28
CA PRO A 2 13.27 14.63 15.02
C PRO A 2 13.29 13.65 14.85
N ASP A 3 12.90 13.58 15.01
CA ASP A 3 13.06 12.41 15.26
C ASP A 3 14.23 11.88 14.72
N VAL A 4 14.90 11.63 15.52
CA VAL A 4 16.24 11.34 15.19
C VAL A 4 16.36 10.15 14.30
N SER A 5 15.58 9.11 14.56
CA SER A 5 15.69 7.89 13.78
C SER A 5 15.38 8.12 12.31
N GLY A 6 14.44 9.03 12.02
CA GLY A 6 14.12 9.35 10.65
C GLY A 6 15.25 10.06 9.94
N ASP A 7 16.04 10.79 10.69
CA ASP A 7 17.09 11.62 10.10
C ASP A 7 18.33 10.84 9.69
N LEU A 8 18.41 9.57 10.06
CA LEU A 8 19.52 8.72 9.62
C LEU A 8 19.39 8.31 8.17
N ARG A 9 18.23 8.51 7.57
CA ARG A 9 18.01 8.18 6.16
C ARG A 9 18.74 9.18 5.27
N THR A 10 19.10 8.71 4.07
CA THR A 10 19.72 9.58 3.08
C THR A 10 18.75 10.68 2.67
N PRO A 11 19.26 11.79 2.11
CA PRO A 11 18.38 12.84 1.58
C PRO A 11 17.41 12.32 0.53
N ILE A 12 17.84 11.36 -0.30
CA ILE A 12 16.96 10.77 -1.31
C ILE A 12 15.81 10.02 -0.67
N GLU A 13 16.10 9.24 0.37
CA GLU A 13 15.05 8.50 1.07
C GLU A 13 14.05 9.44 1.76
N ARG A 14 14.54 10.51 2.35
CA ARG A 14 13.67 11.51 2.96
C ARG A 14 12.75 12.15 1.92
N HIS A 15 13.30 12.45 0.75
CA HIS A 15 12.51 13.00 -0.34
C HIS A 15 11.43 12.02 -0.79
N LEU A 16 11.80 10.75 -0.96
CA LEU A 16 10.85 9.72 -1.37
C LEU A 16 9.74 9.51 -0.33
N TRP A 17 10.10 9.57 0.95
CA TRP A 17 9.09 9.47 2.00
C TRP A 17 8.09 10.62 1.91
N LYS A 18 8.59 11.85 1.73
CA LYS A 18 7.71 13.02 1.59
C LYS A 18 6.80 12.88 0.38
N LEU A 19 7.34 12.37 -0.71
CA LEU A 19 6.56 12.13 -1.93
C LEU A 19 5.48 11.09 -1.67
N ALA A 20 5.83 10.00 -0.98
CA ALA A 20 4.88 8.95 -0.64
C ALA A 20 3.75 9.50 0.24
N ALA A 21 4.11 10.29 1.26
CA ALA A 21 3.13 10.87 2.17
C ALA A 21 2.18 11.82 1.45
N ARG A 22 2.64 12.44 0.37
CA ARG A 22 1.82 13.37 -0.40
C ARG A 22 0.95 12.67 -1.43
N GLU A 23 1.46 11.62 -2.07
CA GLU A 23 0.77 11.00 -3.20
C GLU A 23 -0.03 9.76 -2.87
N LEU A 24 0.46 8.91 -1.98
CA LEU A 24 -0.22 7.65 -1.72
C LEU A 24 -1.61 7.79 -1.12
N PRO A 25 -1.84 8.68 -0.12
CA PRO A 25 -3.18 8.80 0.45
C PRO A 25 -4.24 9.22 -0.57
N GLY A 26 -3.90 10.13 -1.46
CA GLY A 26 -4.84 10.57 -2.49
C GLY A 26 -5.25 9.43 -3.40
N ARG A 27 -4.29 8.55 -3.73
CA ARG A 27 -4.57 7.41 -4.59
C ARG A 27 -5.49 6.40 -3.88
N VAL A 28 -5.28 6.21 -2.57
CA VAL A 28 -6.17 5.35 -1.78
C VAL A 28 -7.60 5.89 -1.82
N ILE A 29 -7.76 7.20 -1.62
CA ILE A 29 -9.07 7.82 -1.62
C ILE A 29 -9.74 7.69 -3.00
N GLU A 30 -8.98 7.89 -4.08
CA GLU A 30 -9.52 7.72 -5.43
C GLU A 30 -10.09 6.33 -5.63
N PHE A 31 -9.34 5.29 -5.26
CA PHE A 31 -9.82 3.92 -5.42
C PHE A 31 -10.97 3.61 -4.47
N ALA A 32 -10.93 4.13 -3.24
CA ALA A 32 -12.00 3.90 -2.29
C ALA A 32 -13.31 4.47 -2.81
N GLU A 33 -13.26 5.68 -3.38
CA GLU A 33 -14.46 6.29 -3.97
C GLU A 33 -14.94 5.52 -5.18
N LEU A 34 -14.02 5.11 -6.04
CA LEU A 34 -14.36 4.38 -7.25
C LEU A 34 -15.11 3.07 -6.93
N HIS A 35 -14.69 2.39 -5.87
CA HIS A 35 -15.26 1.10 -5.48
C HIS A 35 -16.24 1.20 -4.33
N ARG A 36 -16.61 2.41 -3.92
CA ARG A 36 -17.58 2.68 -2.86
C ARG A 36 -17.20 2.02 -1.54
N LEU A 37 -15.93 2.15 -1.18
CA LEU A 37 -15.40 1.63 0.08
C LEU A 37 -15.17 2.77 1.04
N ARG A 38 -15.39 2.51 2.32
CA ARG A 38 -15.21 3.53 3.35
C ARG A 38 -13.90 3.32 4.08
N VAL A 39 -12.99 4.27 3.91
CA VAL A 39 -11.69 4.28 4.57
C VAL A 39 -11.75 5.28 5.73
N ALA A 40 -11.38 4.83 6.93
CA ALA A 40 -11.36 5.69 8.09
C ALA A 40 -10.09 6.55 8.14
N ARG A 41 -8.95 5.96 7.81
CA ARG A 41 -7.66 6.64 7.84
C ARG A 41 -6.71 6.04 6.84
N VAL A 42 -5.78 6.86 6.35
CA VAL A 42 -4.65 6.39 5.55
C VAL A 42 -3.37 6.84 6.23
N MET A 43 -2.44 5.93 6.41
CA MET A 43 -1.14 6.23 7.03
C MET A 43 -0.02 5.73 6.13
N VAL A 44 1.05 6.53 6.02
CA VAL A 44 2.27 6.11 5.35
C VAL A 44 3.30 5.84 6.44
N ARG A 45 3.85 4.63 6.45
CA ARG A 45 4.71 4.17 7.54
C ARG A 45 6.03 3.61 7.04
N ASN A 46 6.95 3.42 7.97
CA ASN A 46 8.21 2.75 7.72
C ASN A 46 8.10 1.32 8.25
N GLN A 47 7.54 0.45 7.43
CA GLN A 47 7.39 -0.97 7.78
C GLN A 47 8.50 -1.78 7.12
N ARG A 48 8.98 -2.83 7.82
CA ARG A 48 10.08 -3.64 7.31
C ARG A 48 9.64 -4.98 6.75
N SER A 49 8.45 -5.43 7.09
CA SER A 49 8.01 -6.79 6.75
C SER A 49 6.83 -6.85 5.81
N ARG A 50 6.23 -5.71 5.47
CA ARG A 50 5.09 -5.73 4.57
C ARG A 50 4.94 -4.40 3.83
N TRP A 51 4.28 -4.48 2.68
CA TRP A 51 4.04 -3.31 1.85
C TRP A 51 2.82 -2.51 2.29
N GLY A 52 1.87 -3.16 2.95
CA GLY A 52 0.68 -2.47 3.42
C GLY A 52 -0.11 -3.34 4.39
N SER A 53 -1.13 -2.74 4.98
CA SER A 53 -2.04 -3.45 5.89
C SER A 53 -3.37 -2.72 5.94
N CYS A 54 -4.39 -3.43 6.40
CA CYS A 54 -5.72 -2.89 6.60
C CYS A 54 -6.25 -3.38 7.94
N SER A 55 -6.67 -2.46 8.80
CA SER A 55 -7.28 -2.83 10.07
C SER A 55 -8.79 -3.03 9.91
N PRO A 56 -9.41 -3.78 10.82
CA PRO A 56 -10.88 -3.95 10.79
C PRO A 56 -11.63 -2.64 10.89
N ARG A 57 -11.00 -1.61 11.48
CA ARG A 57 -11.64 -0.29 11.64
C ARG A 57 -11.52 0.60 10.41
N GLY A 58 -10.84 0.13 9.38
CA GLY A 58 -10.73 0.88 8.14
C GLY A 58 -9.49 1.74 8.01
N THR A 59 -8.44 1.47 8.78
CA THR A 59 -7.15 2.15 8.63
C THR A 59 -6.32 1.40 7.59
N ILE A 60 -5.98 2.10 6.53
CA ILE A 60 -5.07 1.59 5.49
C ILE A 60 -3.69 2.14 5.78
N SER A 61 -2.72 1.26 5.99
CA SER A 61 -1.33 1.66 6.20
C SER A 61 -0.51 1.20 5.01
N LEU A 62 0.34 2.07 4.49
CA LEU A 62 1.19 1.78 3.34
C LEU A 62 2.63 2.07 3.69
N ASN A 63 3.52 1.20 3.21
CA ASN A 63 4.95 1.41 3.37
C ASN A 63 5.38 2.54 2.41
N TRP A 64 6.17 3.51 2.92
CA TRP A 64 6.63 4.61 2.08
C TRP A 64 7.42 4.11 0.86
N ARG A 65 8.07 2.97 1.00
CA ARG A 65 8.86 2.39 -0.10
C ARG A 65 8.02 2.02 -1.32
N LEU A 66 6.70 1.98 -1.14
CA LEU A 66 5.79 1.67 -2.22
C LEU A 66 5.86 2.72 -3.34
N ILE A 67 6.30 3.95 -3.01
CA ILE A 67 6.46 5.00 -4.02
C ILE A 67 7.54 4.62 -5.05
N GLN A 68 8.43 3.69 -4.71
CA GLN A 68 9.49 3.22 -5.62
C GLN A 68 9.02 2.12 -6.56
N ALA A 69 7.87 1.52 -6.28
CA ALA A 69 7.36 0.43 -7.10
C ALA A 69 6.70 0.97 -8.38
N PRO A 70 6.61 0.14 -9.42
CA PRO A 70 5.87 0.54 -10.62
C PRO A 70 4.43 0.90 -10.28
N PRO A 71 3.81 1.82 -11.04
CA PRO A 71 2.44 2.25 -10.73
C PRO A 71 1.43 1.10 -10.63
N ASN A 72 1.54 0.08 -11.49
CA ASN A 72 0.62 -1.05 -11.42
C ASN A 72 0.78 -1.85 -10.14
N VAL A 73 1.99 -1.93 -9.61
CA VAL A 73 2.25 -2.65 -8.36
C VAL A 73 1.73 -1.84 -7.18
N ARG A 74 1.97 -0.52 -7.19
CA ARG A 74 1.41 0.37 -6.17
C ARG A 74 -0.10 0.25 -6.10
N ASP A 75 -0.73 0.33 -7.26
CA ASP A 75 -2.18 0.25 -7.34
C ASP A 75 -2.69 -1.09 -6.84
N TYR A 76 -1.98 -2.17 -7.17
CA TYR A 76 -2.34 -3.49 -6.67
C TYR A 76 -2.32 -3.54 -5.15
N ILE A 77 -1.25 -3.04 -4.52
CA ILE A 77 -1.15 -3.07 -3.05
C ILE A 77 -2.31 -2.27 -2.44
N ILE A 78 -2.59 -1.09 -2.99
CA ILE A 78 -3.70 -0.27 -2.49
C ILE A 78 -5.01 -1.02 -2.61
N LEU A 79 -5.28 -1.60 -3.77
CA LEU A 79 -6.53 -2.34 -4.00
C LEU A 79 -6.62 -3.59 -3.14
N HIS A 80 -5.49 -4.28 -2.94
CA HIS A 80 -5.41 -5.45 -2.06
C HIS A 80 -5.86 -5.08 -0.64
N GLU A 81 -5.31 -3.99 -0.11
CA GLU A 81 -5.67 -3.57 1.24
C GLU A 81 -7.12 -3.08 1.31
N LEU A 82 -7.58 -2.38 0.28
CA LEU A 82 -8.97 -1.93 0.24
C LEU A 82 -9.95 -3.11 0.20
N CYS A 83 -9.59 -4.20 -0.49
CA CYS A 83 -10.44 -5.38 -0.52
C CYS A 83 -10.62 -5.99 0.86
N HIS A 84 -9.66 -5.81 1.76
CA HIS A 84 -9.80 -6.27 3.14
C HIS A 84 -10.92 -5.55 3.90
N LEU A 85 -11.37 -4.41 3.42
CA LEU A 85 -12.53 -3.76 4.04
C LEU A 85 -13.80 -4.57 3.88
N ARG A 86 -13.84 -5.45 2.89
CA ARG A 86 -14.98 -6.35 2.65
C ARG A 86 -14.70 -7.77 3.13
N GLN A 87 -13.45 -8.23 2.96
CA GLN A 87 -13.04 -9.59 3.27
C GLN A 87 -11.71 -9.54 4.00
N MET A 88 -11.74 -9.64 5.34
CA MET A 88 -10.51 -9.53 6.12
C MET A 88 -9.55 -10.70 5.89
N ASN A 89 -10.07 -11.89 5.60
CA ASN A 89 -9.25 -13.07 5.37
C ASN A 89 -8.93 -13.25 3.90
N HIS A 90 -7.81 -13.89 3.60
CA HIS A 90 -7.40 -14.22 2.23
C HIS A 90 -8.17 -15.45 1.72
N SER A 91 -9.48 -15.38 1.76
CA SER A 91 -10.37 -16.44 1.30
C SER A 91 -10.55 -16.38 -0.22
N ASP A 92 -11.24 -17.37 -0.80
CA ASP A 92 -11.57 -17.34 -2.22
C ASP A 92 -12.38 -16.09 -2.58
N ARG A 93 -13.25 -15.66 -1.67
CA ARG A 93 -14.02 -14.43 -1.86
C ARG A 93 -13.12 -13.22 -1.98
N PHE A 94 -12.12 -13.13 -1.12
CA PHE A 94 -11.17 -12.04 -1.14
C PHE A 94 -10.47 -11.99 -2.51
N TRP A 95 -9.93 -13.12 -2.95
CA TRP A 95 -9.19 -13.16 -4.21
C TRP A 95 -10.06 -12.90 -5.42
N ARG A 96 -11.34 -13.28 -5.39
CA ARG A 96 -12.28 -12.92 -6.44
C ARG A 96 -12.50 -11.41 -6.50
N GLU A 97 -12.58 -10.75 -5.34
CA GLU A 97 -12.70 -9.30 -5.31
C GLU A 97 -11.45 -8.63 -5.85
N VAL A 98 -10.27 -9.10 -5.45
CA VAL A 98 -9.02 -8.58 -5.98
C VAL A 98 -8.99 -8.71 -7.50
N ALA A 99 -9.33 -9.88 -8.01
CA ALA A 99 -9.31 -10.11 -9.46
C ALA A 99 -10.29 -9.20 -10.20
N SER A 100 -11.43 -8.87 -9.58
CA SER A 100 -12.42 -8.01 -10.22
C SER A 100 -11.95 -6.56 -10.34
N VAL A 101 -11.16 -6.08 -9.39
CA VAL A 101 -10.67 -4.69 -9.41
C VAL A 101 -9.25 -4.57 -9.96
N CYS A 102 -8.52 -5.67 -10.00
CA CYS A 102 -7.14 -5.70 -10.48
C CYS A 102 -6.89 -7.02 -11.21
N PRO A 103 -7.35 -7.14 -12.47
CA PRO A 103 -7.21 -8.40 -13.22
C PRO A 103 -5.78 -8.89 -13.35
N ASP A 104 -4.80 -8.00 -13.35
CA ASP A 104 -3.39 -8.35 -13.50
C ASP A 104 -2.67 -8.52 -12.17
N TYR A 105 -3.40 -8.77 -11.08
CA TYR A 105 -2.80 -8.82 -9.75
C TYR A 105 -1.67 -9.85 -9.64
N GLN A 106 -1.72 -10.93 -10.38
CA GLN A 106 -0.68 -11.96 -10.32
C GLN A 106 0.67 -11.44 -10.83
N ARG A 107 0.66 -10.53 -11.80
CA ARG A 107 1.87 -9.87 -12.27
C ARG A 107 2.49 -9.01 -11.18
N ALA A 108 1.66 -8.26 -10.47
CA ALA A 108 2.12 -7.42 -9.38
C ALA A 108 2.70 -8.28 -8.25
N GLU A 109 2.05 -9.38 -7.93
CA GLU A 109 2.54 -10.33 -6.92
C GLU A 109 3.91 -10.87 -7.28
N LEU A 110 4.11 -11.20 -8.55
CA LEU A 110 5.38 -11.70 -9.03
C LEU A 110 6.48 -10.64 -8.88
N TRP A 111 6.17 -9.40 -9.23
CA TRP A 111 7.12 -8.30 -9.06
C TRP A 111 7.50 -8.14 -7.59
N LEU A 112 6.52 -8.17 -6.69
CA LEU A 112 6.76 -8.03 -5.25
C LEU A 112 7.64 -9.17 -4.72
N LYS A 113 7.40 -10.38 -5.18
CA LYS A 113 8.20 -11.53 -4.78
C LYS A 113 9.65 -11.37 -5.22
N ARG A 114 9.87 -10.88 -6.45
CA ARG A 114 11.22 -10.70 -6.99
C ARG A 114 11.95 -9.51 -6.39
N ASN A 115 11.23 -8.55 -5.86
CA ASN A 115 11.80 -7.30 -5.35
C ASN A 115 11.56 -7.09 -3.86
N GLY A 116 11.37 -8.17 -3.12
CA GLY A 116 11.15 -8.10 -1.68
C GLY A 116 12.29 -7.43 -0.93
N ASP A 117 13.49 -7.40 -1.50
CA ASP A 117 14.63 -6.76 -0.88
C ASP A 117 14.44 -5.26 -0.69
N LEU A 118 13.55 -4.64 -1.44
CA LEU A 118 13.29 -3.21 -1.29
C LEU A 118 12.69 -2.88 0.08
N LEU A 119 12.14 -3.86 0.78
CA LEU A 119 11.61 -3.66 2.12
C LEU A 119 12.70 -3.58 3.19
N LYS A 120 13.90 -3.99 2.89
CA LYS A 120 14.98 -4.09 3.87
C LYS A 120 15.87 -2.85 3.90
#